data_ee0997811652e7baa6e918bf49c1dc1c
#
_entry.id   ee0997811652e7baa6e918bf49c1dc1c
#
_cell.length_a   1.000
_cell.length_b   1.000
_cell.length_c   1.000
_cell.angle_alpha   90.00
_cell.angle_beta   90.00
_cell.angle_gamma   90.00
#
_symmetry.space_group_name_H-M   'P 1'
#
loop_
_entity.id
_entity.type
_entity.pdbx_description
1 polymer ?
#
loop_
_entity_poly.entity_id
_entity_poly.type
_entity_poly.pdbx_seq_one_letter_code
_entity_poly.pdbx_strand_id
1 'polypeptide(L)' 'MSEFSYEEKFIVEKLKEKEGKLKYRELQALCENQFEGVRLILKKLKEKGIVDYEGMIPGFSAEIELIKEI' A
#
# COMPACT_ATOMS: atom_id res chain seq x y z
N MET A 1 -1.01 10.20 18.81
CA MET A 1 -0.68 8.81 18.49
C MET A 1 -1.09 8.47 17.07
N SER A 2 -0.23 7.75 16.37
CA SER A 2 -0.56 7.34 15.01
C SER A 2 -1.48 6.13 15.04
N GLU A 3 -2.50 6.14 14.18
CA GLU A 3 -3.38 5.00 14.00
C GLU A 3 -2.81 3.97 13.03
N PHE A 4 -1.62 4.24 12.49
CA PHE A 4 -1.02 3.43 11.45
C PHE A 4 0.21 2.71 11.97
N SER A 5 0.34 1.45 11.54
CA SER A 5 1.51 0.65 11.88
C SER A 5 2.71 1.10 11.05
N TYR A 6 3.89 0.60 11.43
CA TYR A 6 5.10 0.86 10.66
C TYR A 6 4.94 0.45 9.20
N GLU A 7 4.35 -0.73 8.99
CA GLU A 7 4.17 -1.27 7.65
C GLU A 7 3.24 -0.39 6.81
N GLU A 8 2.18 0.10 7.42
CA GLU A 8 1.25 0.98 6.73
C GLU A 8 1.94 2.28 6.31
N LYS A 9 2.70 2.86 7.22
CA LYS A 9 3.44 4.09 6.93
C LYS A 9 4.48 3.87 5.83
N PHE A 10 5.15 2.73 5.87
CA PHE A 10 6.15 2.39 4.87
C PHE A 10 5.52 2.37 3.47
N ILE A 11 4.38 1.71 3.33
CA ILE A 11 3.69 1.60 2.05
C ILE A 11 3.26 2.99 1.56
N VAL A 12 2.68 3.79 2.44
CA VAL A 12 2.24 5.14 2.06
C VAL A 12 3.42 5.98 1.60
N GLU A 13 4.55 5.87 2.29
CA GLU A 13 5.74 6.61 1.92
C GLU A 13 6.26 6.21 0.55
N LYS A 14 6.25 4.92 0.25
CA LYS A 14 6.68 4.43 -1.06
C LYS A 14 5.75 4.91 -2.16
N LEU A 15 4.46 4.95 -1.89
CA LEU A 15 3.50 5.50 -2.83
C LEU A 15 3.76 6.98 -3.08
N LYS A 16 4.05 7.75 -2.03
CA LYS A 16 4.37 9.16 -2.18
C LYS A 16 5.60 9.38 -3.06
N GLU A 17 6.61 8.55 -2.89
CA GLU A 17 7.84 8.64 -3.69
C GLU A 17 7.59 8.39 -5.17
N LYS A 18 6.52 7.67 -5.49
CA LYS A 18 6.15 7.33 -6.85
C LYS A 18 4.91 8.08 -7.33
N GLU A 19 4.74 9.28 -6.83
CA GLU A 19 3.64 10.17 -7.22
C GLU A 19 2.26 9.62 -6.89
N GLY A 20 2.17 8.76 -5.88
CA GLY A 20 0.91 8.24 -5.38
C GLY A 20 0.40 7.01 -6.09
N LYS A 21 1.19 6.42 -6.98
CA LYS A 21 0.77 5.22 -7.71
C LYS A 21 1.90 4.23 -7.85
N LEU A 22 1.61 2.96 -7.63
CA LEU A 22 2.55 1.86 -7.85
C LEU A 22 1.77 0.62 -8.22
N LYS A 23 2.35 -0.21 -9.06
CA LYS A 23 1.76 -1.53 -9.29
C LYS A 23 2.06 -2.40 -8.10
N TYR A 24 1.14 -3.31 -7.80
CA TYR A 24 1.28 -4.19 -6.64
C TYR A 24 2.62 -4.94 -6.65
N ARG A 25 3.03 -5.46 -7.80
CA ARG A 25 4.29 -6.19 -7.90
C ARG A 25 5.49 -5.33 -7.54
N GLU A 26 5.45 -4.06 -7.89
CA GLU A 26 6.53 -3.13 -7.55
C GLU A 26 6.55 -2.85 -6.05
N LEU A 27 5.38 -2.62 -5.49
CA LEU A 27 5.25 -2.38 -4.07
C LEU A 27 5.67 -3.59 -3.26
N GLN A 28 5.26 -4.78 -3.70
CA GLN A 28 5.65 -6.01 -3.04
C GLN A 28 7.17 -6.18 -3.05
N ALA A 29 7.81 -5.91 -4.17
CA ALA A 29 9.27 -6.01 -4.27
C ALA A 29 9.97 -5.06 -3.31
N LEU A 30 9.44 -3.85 -3.14
CA LEU A 30 10.00 -2.88 -2.21
C LEU A 30 9.83 -3.31 -0.75
N CYS A 31 8.74 -4.00 -0.46
CA CYS A 31 8.39 -4.35 0.91
C CYS A 31 8.89 -5.71 1.36
N GLU A 32 9.17 -6.62 0.44
CA GLU A 32 9.44 -8.01 0.80
C GLU A 32 10.64 -8.22 1.71
N ASN A 33 11.62 -7.31 1.68
CA ASN A 33 12.77 -7.36 2.57
C ASN A 33 12.53 -6.65 3.90
N GLN A 34 11.38 -6.03 4.06
CA GLN A 34 11.04 -5.28 5.26
C GLN A 34 10.04 -6.00 6.14
N PHE A 35 9.04 -6.63 5.51
CA PHE A 35 7.99 -7.33 6.24
C PHE A 35 7.20 -8.21 5.28
N GLU A 36 6.35 -9.06 5.85
CA GLU A 36 5.47 -9.94 5.08
C GLU A 36 4.04 -9.41 5.15
N GLY A 37 3.17 -9.97 4.30
CA GLY A 37 1.76 -9.67 4.37
C GLY A 37 1.34 -8.35 3.75
N VAL A 38 2.00 -7.94 2.68
CA VAL A 38 1.68 -6.69 1.99
C VAL A 38 0.20 -6.60 1.63
N ARG A 39 -0.40 -7.70 1.17
CA ARG A 39 -1.82 -7.71 0.80
C ARG A 39 -2.74 -7.38 1.97
N LEU A 40 -2.44 -7.93 3.13
CA LEU A 40 -3.23 -7.66 4.33
C LEU A 40 -3.12 -6.19 4.73
N ILE A 41 -1.92 -5.65 4.63
CA ILE A 41 -1.68 -4.26 5.00
C ILE A 41 -2.38 -3.33 4.02
N LEU A 42 -2.33 -3.64 2.74
CA LEU A 42 -3.05 -2.87 1.72
C LEU A 42 -4.56 -2.92 1.95
N LYS A 43 -5.07 -4.08 2.35
CA LYS A 43 -6.48 -4.21 2.67
C LYS A 43 -6.88 -3.28 3.82
N LYS A 44 -6.05 -3.23 4.86
CA LYS A 44 -6.30 -2.33 5.98
C LYS A 44 -6.28 -0.88 5.56
N LEU A 45 -5.32 -0.51 4.72
CA LEU A 45 -5.24 0.86 4.21
C LEU A 45 -6.44 1.21 3.33
N LYS A 46 -6.91 0.25 2.54
CA LYS A 46 -8.11 0.47 1.73
C LYS A 46 -9.33 0.68 2.61
N GLU A 47 -9.47 -0.11 3.65
CA GLU A 47 -10.58 0.04 4.59
C GLU A 47 -10.56 1.39 5.29
N LYS A 48 -9.39 1.94 5.52
CA LYS A 48 -9.22 3.26 6.13
C LYS A 48 -9.37 4.40 5.13
N GLY A 49 -9.54 4.08 3.84
CA GLY A 49 -9.68 5.08 2.80
C GLY A 49 -8.39 5.79 2.41
N ILE A 50 -7.25 5.16 2.67
CA ILE A 50 -5.94 5.74 2.38
C ILE A 50 -5.47 5.36 0.97
N VAL A 51 -5.74 4.12 0.55
CA VAL A 51 -5.37 3.65 -0.79
C VAL A 51 -6.57 3.01 -1.47
N ASP A 52 -6.48 2.84 -2.77
CA ASP A 52 -7.50 2.14 -3.53
C ASP A 52 -6.86 1.26 -4.60
N TYR A 53 -7.56 0.21 -4.97
CA TYR A 53 -7.17 -0.70 -6.04
C TYR A 53 -8.39 -1.52 -6.45
N GLU A 54 -8.35 -2.12 -7.63
CA GLU A 54 -9.47 -2.93 -8.10
C GLU A 54 -9.56 -4.26 -7.36
N GLY A 55 -10.79 -4.67 -7.05
CA GLY A 55 -11.06 -5.95 -6.41
C GLY A 55 -10.76 -5.94 -4.93
N MET A 56 -10.94 -7.08 -4.30
CA MET A 56 -10.69 -7.24 -2.88
C MET A 56 -9.23 -7.57 -2.60
N ILE A 57 -8.58 -8.25 -3.53
CA ILE A 57 -7.17 -8.63 -3.42
C ILE A 57 -6.48 -8.14 -4.68
N PRO A 58 -5.43 -7.33 -4.55
CA PRO A 58 -4.74 -6.83 -5.75
C PRO A 58 -3.96 -7.94 -6.45
N GLY A 59 -4.11 -8.02 -7.76
CA GLY A 59 -3.27 -8.88 -8.57
C GLY A 59 -1.92 -8.23 -8.84
N PHE A 60 -1.00 -8.95 -9.46
CA PHE A 60 0.34 -8.40 -9.74
C PHE A 60 0.30 -7.15 -10.61
N SER A 61 -0.66 -7.06 -11.50
CA SER A 61 -0.79 -5.91 -12.40
C SER A 61 -1.65 -4.80 -11.83
N ALA A 62 -2.27 -5.02 -10.68
CA ALA A 62 -3.15 -4.03 -10.08
C ALA A 62 -2.37 -2.78 -9.71
N GLU A 63 -2.96 -1.63 -9.99
CA GLU A 63 -2.37 -0.36 -9.62
C GLU A 63 -2.88 0.05 -8.24
N ILE A 64 -1.95 0.33 -7.35
CA ILE A 64 -2.28 0.80 -6.02
C ILE A 64 -2.17 2.31 -6.04
N GLU A 65 -3.26 2.99 -5.68
CA GLU A 65 -3.31 4.44 -5.72
C GLU A 65 -3.46 5.01 -4.32
N LEU A 66 -2.64 5.99 -4.01
CA LEU A 66 -2.74 6.70 -2.74
C LEU A 66 -3.84 7.75 -2.88
N ILE A 67 -4.89 7.61 -2.07
CA ILE A 67 -6.04 8.51 -2.11
C ILE A 67 -5.88 9.64 -1.10
N LYS A 68 -5.37 9.31 0.08
CA LYS A 68 -5.27 10.26 1.17
C LYS A 68 -3.92 10.13 1.85
N GLU A 69 -3.27 11.24 2.11
CA GLU A 69 -1.99 11.24 2.81
C GLU A 69 -2.18 11.17 4.32
N ILE A 70 -1.22 10.56 4.98
CA ILE A 70 -1.23 10.46 6.44
C ILE A 70 0.01 11.11 7.03
#